data_0e60c193c69796fe049675789961d316
#
_entry.id   0e60c193c69796fe049675789961d316
#
_cell.length_a   1.000
_cell.length_b   1.000
_cell.length_c   1.000
_cell.angle_alpha   90.00
_cell.angle_beta   90.00
_cell.angle_gamma   90.00
#
_symmetry.space_group_name_H-M   'P 1'
#
loop_
_entity.id
_entity.type
_entity.pdbx_description
1 polymer ?
#
loop_
_entity_poly.entity_id
_entity_poly.type
_entity_poly.pdbx_seq_one_letter_code
_entity_poly.pdbx_strand_id
1 'polypeptide(L)'
;MTTSDLPPYPPIDPTTFDLIIIGTGLPASLISASSSAAGKSVLHLDPNPFYGSHFSSLSIPDLTSFLNSHSAPHSGENLTLTTRPLFSDVEISNFAPDLLDQHLRKFNLDLSGPRVLFCADKSIDLMLKSGASQYVEFKSVDASFVGDGDGRLWSVPDSRAAIFKDKTLGLMEKNQLMRFFKLVQGHLSENENNGTENGAKISAEDLESPFVEFLSKMKLPPKIKSIVLYAIAMADYDQENTEIHKDLLKTKDGIDRLALYNASVGRFQNALGALIYPIYGQGELPQAFCRRAAVKGCLYVLRMPVISLLKDEDSGSYKGVRLASGQDIFSQKLVLDPSFTVPWPLSSSPCEQMQDTFQVLSLSDDKVKVARGICITKRSLKPDLLNCLVVFPPKSLFPEQFTSIRVLQLSSNLAVCPSGMFVLYFSALCDEVNQGKKLLHAALDALLQLLVSGNSENSSTFQSEDTEHVEPTLLWSALSIQELTKGGQIGSVSSTPMPDGSLNFNDLLDATEKLFQNMYPNEEFFWETIEPENSEDDGGLMLET
;
A
#
# COMPACT_ATOMS: atom_id res chain seq x y z
N MET A 1 -18.67 -23.35 7.82
CA MET A 1 -19.11 -24.17 6.67
C MET A 1 -18.74 -25.61 6.98
N THR A 2 -19.69 -26.50 6.99
CA THR A 2 -19.41 -27.93 7.16
C THR A 2 -18.82 -28.48 5.87
N THR A 3 -17.88 -29.42 5.96
CA THR A 3 -17.17 -30.04 4.82
C THR A 3 -18.06 -30.71 3.77
N SER A 4 -19.37 -30.78 3.98
CA SER A 4 -20.36 -31.38 3.07
C SER A 4 -20.84 -30.44 1.94
N ASP A 5 -20.55 -29.14 1.98
CA ASP A 5 -21.09 -28.15 1.03
C ASP A 5 -20.06 -27.64 0.01
N LEU A 6 -18.83 -28.13 0.07
CA LEU A 6 -17.81 -27.76 -0.92
C LEU A 6 -17.99 -28.63 -2.18
N PRO A 7 -17.95 -28.04 -3.40
CA PRO A 7 -17.94 -28.82 -4.62
C PRO A 7 -16.72 -29.74 -4.61
N PRO A 8 -16.82 -30.95 -5.21
CA PRO A 8 -15.69 -31.86 -5.27
C PRO A 8 -14.57 -31.19 -6.08
N TYR A 9 -13.48 -30.83 -5.40
CA TYR A 9 -12.30 -30.32 -6.06
C TYR A 9 -11.64 -31.44 -6.87
N PRO A 10 -11.24 -31.18 -8.12
CA PRO A 10 -10.41 -32.12 -8.85
C PRO A 10 -9.08 -32.30 -8.11
N PRO A 11 -8.49 -33.50 -8.14
CA PRO A 11 -7.20 -33.72 -7.51
C PRO A 11 -6.12 -32.87 -8.17
N ILE A 12 -5.22 -32.34 -7.35
CA ILE A 12 -4.05 -31.58 -7.81
C ILE A 12 -2.97 -32.59 -8.21
N ASP A 13 -2.46 -32.44 -9.41
CA ASP A 13 -1.34 -33.23 -9.96
C ASP A 13 -0.33 -32.28 -10.62
N PRO A 14 0.97 -32.37 -10.28
CA PRO A 14 1.61 -33.33 -9.35
C PRO A 14 1.29 -33.05 -7.87
N THR A 15 1.65 -34.00 -7.00
CA THR A 15 1.49 -33.89 -5.54
C THR A 15 2.75 -33.38 -4.83
N THR A 16 3.82 -33.08 -5.56
CA THR A 16 5.09 -32.61 -5.00
C THR A 16 5.58 -31.38 -5.77
N PHE A 17 5.96 -30.35 -5.02
CA PHE A 17 6.40 -29.06 -5.54
C PHE A 17 7.70 -28.60 -4.83
N ASP A 18 8.45 -27.70 -5.43
CA ASP A 18 9.56 -27.03 -4.75
C ASP A 18 9.05 -26.03 -3.70
N LEU A 19 7.92 -25.37 -4.02
CA LEU A 19 7.34 -24.32 -3.21
C LEU A 19 5.81 -24.40 -3.19
N ILE A 20 5.22 -24.34 -2.00
CA ILE A 20 3.79 -24.05 -1.80
C ILE A 20 3.66 -22.64 -1.25
N ILE A 21 2.71 -21.87 -1.79
CA ILE A 21 2.35 -20.53 -1.32
C ILE A 21 0.87 -20.52 -0.96
N ILE A 22 0.53 -19.97 0.22
CA ILE A 22 -0.85 -19.80 0.68
C ILE A 22 -1.16 -18.31 0.80
N GLY A 23 -2.17 -17.86 0.05
CA GLY A 23 -2.56 -16.46 -0.09
C GLY A 23 -1.90 -15.78 -1.29
N THR A 24 -2.69 -15.01 -2.05
CA THR A 24 -2.27 -14.36 -3.31
C THR A 24 -1.96 -12.85 -3.14
N GLY A 25 -1.57 -12.41 -1.94
CA GLY A 25 -1.14 -11.05 -1.68
C GLY A 25 0.07 -10.63 -2.53
N LEU A 26 0.33 -9.33 -2.64
CA LEU A 26 1.40 -8.82 -3.51
C LEU A 26 2.77 -9.44 -3.22
N PRO A 27 3.25 -9.54 -1.97
CA PRO A 27 4.53 -10.22 -1.69
C PRO A 27 4.55 -11.69 -2.11
N ALA A 28 3.47 -12.42 -1.84
CA ALA A 28 3.32 -13.82 -2.21
C ALA A 28 3.34 -14.00 -3.74
N SER A 29 2.65 -13.11 -4.47
CA SER A 29 2.59 -13.12 -5.93
C SER A 29 3.95 -12.79 -6.57
N LEU A 30 4.71 -11.88 -5.97
CA LEU A 30 6.10 -11.57 -6.37
C LEU A 30 7.01 -12.78 -6.18
N ILE A 31 6.96 -13.43 -5.00
CA ILE A 31 7.74 -14.65 -4.73
C ILE A 31 7.37 -15.77 -5.70
N SER A 32 6.06 -15.95 -5.97
CA SER A 32 5.58 -16.93 -6.94
C SER A 32 6.15 -16.67 -8.33
N ALA A 33 6.07 -15.43 -8.82
CA ALA A 33 6.53 -15.05 -10.14
C ALA A 33 8.05 -15.21 -10.28
N SER A 34 8.81 -14.79 -9.27
CA SER A 34 10.27 -14.93 -9.26
C SER A 34 10.71 -16.39 -9.16
N SER A 35 10.07 -17.20 -8.28
CA SER A 35 10.37 -18.64 -8.16
C SER A 35 10.07 -19.39 -9.43
N SER A 36 8.93 -19.13 -10.08
CA SER A 36 8.56 -19.76 -11.36
C SER A 36 9.50 -19.34 -12.49
N ALA A 37 9.93 -18.07 -12.51
CA ALA A 37 10.94 -17.59 -13.48
C ALA A 37 12.29 -18.28 -13.28
N ALA A 38 12.67 -18.62 -12.04
CA ALA A 38 13.85 -19.41 -11.70
C ALA A 38 13.66 -20.93 -11.94
N GLY A 39 12.58 -21.37 -12.59
CA GLY A 39 12.33 -22.76 -12.95
C GLY A 39 11.89 -23.66 -11.80
N LYS A 40 11.44 -23.08 -10.66
CA LYS A 40 10.89 -23.88 -9.55
C LYS A 40 9.45 -24.27 -9.85
N SER A 41 9.07 -25.48 -9.46
CA SER A 41 7.66 -25.92 -9.47
C SER A 41 6.92 -25.28 -8.30
N VAL A 42 5.88 -24.47 -8.59
CA VAL A 42 5.14 -23.69 -7.59
C VAL A 42 3.67 -24.04 -7.61
N LEU A 43 3.13 -24.35 -6.43
CA LEU A 43 1.69 -24.42 -6.19
C LEU A 43 1.26 -23.22 -5.35
N HIS A 44 0.36 -22.40 -5.89
CA HIS A 44 -0.15 -21.21 -5.23
C HIS A 44 -1.64 -21.38 -4.89
N LEU A 45 -1.93 -21.45 -3.60
CA LEU A 45 -3.26 -21.69 -3.04
C LEU A 45 -3.83 -20.40 -2.45
N ASP A 46 -5.13 -20.19 -2.56
CA ASP A 46 -5.82 -19.14 -1.81
C ASP A 46 -7.18 -19.64 -1.31
N PRO A 47 -7.52 -19.46 -0.02
CA PRO A 47 -8.84 -19.80 0.49
C PRO A 47 -9.94 -18.88 -0.06
N ASN A 48 -9.59 -17.69 -0.53
CA ASN A 48 -10.52 -16.71 -1.07
C ASN A 48 -10.93 -17.03 -2.52
N PRO A 49 -12.09 -16.53 -2.98
CA PRO A 49 -12.53 -16.65 -4.37
C PRO A 49 -11.90 -15.63 -5.32
N PHE A 50 -11.04 -14.74 -4.81
CA PHE A 50 -10.39 -13.63 -5.52
C PHE A 50 -8.89 -13.62 -5.24
N TYR A 51 -8.14 -12.93 -6.11
CA TYR A 51 -6.71 -12.70 -5.94
C TYR A 51 -6.44 -11.47 -5.09
N GLY A 52 -5.25 -11.40 -4.51
CA GLY A 52 -4.73 -10.22 -3.82
C GLY A 52 -4.75 -10.31 -2.30
N SER A 53 -5.54 -11.21 -1.69
CA SER A 53 -5.61 -11.33 -0.22
C SER A 53 -5.77 -9.95 0.44
N HIS A 54 -4.89 -9.53 1.34
CA HIS A 54 -4.90 -8.20 1.98
C HIS A 54 -4.56 -7.03 1.02
N PHE A 55 -4.16 -7.30 -0.23
CA PHE A 55 -3.90 -6.30 -1.27
C PHE A 55 -4.98 -6.30 -2.35
N SER A 56 -6.10 -6.96 -2.14
CA SER A 56 -7.19 -7.05 -3.11
C SER A 56 -7.98 -5.76 -3.22
N SER A 57 -8.62 -5.59 -4.39
CA SER A 57 -9.65 -4.60 -4.63
C SER A 57 -10.99 -5.32 -4.71
N LEU A 58 -11.93 -4.97 -3.82
CA LEU A 58 -13.13 -5.74 -3.56
C LEU A 58 -14.40 -4.91 -3.77
N SER A 59 -15.50 -5.58 -4.07
CA SER A 59 -16.82 -4.97 -4.01
C SER A 59 -17.21 -4.64 -2.56
N ILE A 60 -18.19 -3.75 -2.35
CA ILE A 60 -18.66 -3.40 -0.99
C ILE A 60 -19.05 -4.65 -0.18
N PRO A 61 -19.85 -5.60 -0.71
CA PRO A 61 -20.20 -6.82 0.03
C PRO A 61 -19.00 -7.70 0.36
N ASP A 62 -18.07 -7.88 -0.60
CA ASP A 62 -16.91 -8.75 -0.42
C ASP A 62 -15.93 -8.12 0.58
N LEU A 63 -15.73 -6.80 0.53
CA LEU A 63 -14.91 -6.06 1.48
C LEU A 63 -15.50 -6.15 2.91
N THR A 64 -16.80 -5.95 3.04
CA THR A 64 -17.50 -6.07 4.33
C THR A 64 -17.34 -7.48 4.91
N SER A 65 -17.52 -8.50 4.09
CA SER A 65 -17.34 -9.90 4.50
C SER A 65 -15.90 -10.19 4.90
N PHE A 66 -14.92 -9.69 4.13
CA PHE A 66 -13.50 -9.88 4.41
C PHE A 66 -13.09 -9.24 5.74
N LEU A 67 -13.43 -7.98 5.97
CA LEU A 67 -13.12 -7.28 7.23
C LEU A 67 -13.74 -7.99 8.44
N ASN A 68 -14.99 -8.41 8.35
CA ASN A 68 -15.67 -9.12 9.44
C ASN A 68 -15.03 -10.49 9.71
N SER A 69 -14.63 -11.24 8.68
CA SER A 69 -14.02 -12.56 8.85
C SER A 69 -12.60 -12.49 9.44
N HIS A 70 -11.87 -11.40 9.22
CA HIS A 70 -10.50 -11.19 9.74
C HIS A 70 -10.46 -10.36 11.03
N SER A 71 -11.60 -10.04 11.61
CA SER A 71 -11.70 -9.32 12.90
C SER A 71 -11.94 -10.24 14.10
N ALA A 72 -12.27 -11.52 13.87
CA ALA A 72 -12.52 -12.50 14.93
C ALA A 72 -11.51 -13.65 14.85
N PRO A 73 -11.04 -14.19 15.99
CA PRO A 73 -10.20 -15.38 15.99
C PRO A 73 -11.01 -16.60 15.52
N HIS A 74 -10.46 -17.34 14.56
CA HIS A 74 -11.04 -18.63 14.17
C HIS A 74 -10.51 -19.72 15.11
N SER A 75 -11.36 -20.22 16.00
CA SER A 75 -11.07 -21.36 16.87
C SER A 75 -11.43 -22.67 16.14
N GLY A 76 -10.47 -23.27 15.47
CA GLY A 76 -10.56 -24.67 15.00
C GLY A 76 -9.83 -25.57 15.97
N GLU A 77 -10.51 -26.61 16.50
CA GLU A 77 -9.87 -27.62 17.34
C GLU A 77 -8.86 -28.43 16.51
N ASN A 78 -7.62 -28.53 16.99
CA ASN A 78 -6.52 -29.37 16.44
C ASN A 78 -5.85 -28.93 15.12
N LEU A 79 -5.81 -27.64 14.79
CA LEU A 79 -5.09 -27.16 13.60
C LEU A 79 -3.64 -26.83 13.93
N THR A 80 -2.71 -27.39 13.15
CA THR A 80 -1.28 -26.98 13.17
C THR A 80 -1.06 -25.67 12.41
N LEU A 81 -2.10 -25.13 11.78
CA LEU A 81 -2.15 -23.83 11.10
C LEU A 81 -3.38 -23.09 11.63
N THR A 82 -3.15 -21.95 12.28
CA THR A 82 -4.21 -21.12 12.84
C THR A 82 -4.23 -19.75 12.16
N THR A 83 -5.37 -19.08 12.18
CA THR A 83 -5.49 -17.69 11.71
C THR A 83 -5.63 -16.75 12.89
N ARG A 84 -5.15 -15.52 12.72
CA ARG A 84 -5.26 -14.46 13.71
C ARG A 84 -6.08 -13.30 13.17
N PRO A 85 -6.77 -12.55 14.03
CA PRO A 85 -7.40 -11.30 13.63
C PRO A 85 -6.32 -10.27 13.26
N LEU A 86 -6.49 -9.61 12.13
CA LEU A 86 -5.57 -8.57 11.62
C LEU A 86 -6.24 -7.20 11.56
N PHE A 87 -7.55 -7.14 11.76
CA PHE A 87 -8.33 -5.92 11.83
C PHE A 87 -9.10 -5.88 13.14
N SER A 88 -9.16 -4.70 13.74
CA SER A 88 -9.95 -4.43 14.92
C SER A 88 -10.78 -3.17 14.73
N ASP A 89 -11.78 -2.96 15.60
CA ASP A 89 -12.66 -1.80 15.61
C ASP A 89 -13.21 -1.45 14.21
N VAL A 90 -13.72 -2.47 13.52
CA VAL A 90 -14.33 -2.30 12.19
C VAL A 90 -15.68 -1.62 12.33
N GLU A 91 -15.78 -0.41 11.80
CA GLU A 91 -17.00 0.41 11.78
C GLU A 91 -17.45 0.59 10.33
N ILE A 92 -18.58 -0.02 9.95
CA ILE A 92 -19.14 0.08 8.60
C ILE A 92 -20.50 0.77 8.70
N SER A 93 -20.67 1.85 7.93
CA SER A 93 -21.89 2.65 7.90
C SER A 93 -22.36 2.89 6.47
N ASN A 94 -23.67 2.72 6.24
CA ASN A 94 -24.32 3.03 4.97
C ASN A 94 -25.33 4.18 5.20
N PHE A 95 -25.07 5.33 4.59
CA PHE A 95 -25.86 6.55 4.76
C PHE A 95 -26.87 6.78 3.62
N ALA A 96 -26.74 6.02 2.52
CA ALA A 96 -27.57 6.15 1.33
C ALA A 96 -27.88 4.77 0.71
N PRO A 97 -28.56 3.86 1.44
CA PRO A 97 -28.80 2.50 0.97
C PRO A 97 -29.53 2.47 -0.36
N ASP A 98 -30.57 3.27 -0.56
CA ASP A 98 -31.38 3.31 -1.79
C ASP A 98 -30.55 3.66 -3.04
N LEU A 99 -29.52 4.50 -2.88
CA LEU A 99 -28.64 4.90 -3.96
C LEU A 99 -27.56 3.84 -4.25
N LEU A 100 -27.06 3.18 -3.20
CA LEU A 100 -25.93 2.25 -3.31
C LEU A 100 -26.35 0.83 -3.69
N ASP A 101 -27.55 0.37 -3.35
CA ASP A 101 -28.00 -1.02 -3.55
C ASP A 101 -27.88 -1.47 -5.01
N GLN A 102 -28.10 -0.56 -5.97
CA GLN A 102 -27.95 -0.85 -7.40
C GLN A 102 -26.49 -0.92 -7.88
N HIS A 103 -25.54 -0.50 -7.02
CA HIS A 103 -24.14 -0.32 -7.38
C HIS A 103 -23.14 -1.11 -6.52
N LEU A 104 -23.58 -1.82 -5.48
CA LEU A 104 -22.71 -2.47 -4.48
C LEU A 104 -21.58 -3.31 -5.09
N ARG A 105 -21.82 -3.97 -6.21
CA ARG A 105 -20.84 -4.84 -6.90
C ARG A 105 -20.05 -4.12 -8.01
N LYS A 106 -20.26 -2.82 -8.22
CA LYS A 106 -19.56 -2.02 -9.23
C LYS A 106 -18.38 -1.23 -8.66
N PHE A 107 -18.02 -1.48 -7.41
CA PHE A 107 -16.87 -0.88 -6.76
C PHE A 107 -15.70 -1.86 -6.77
N ASN A 108 -14.49 -1.31 -6.89
CA ASN A 108 -13.21 -1.98 -6.67
C ASN A 108 -12.50 -1.23 -5.56
N LEU A 109 -12.75 -1.61 -4.30
CA LEU A 109 -12.26 -0.93 -3.10
C LEU A 109 -11.01 -1.63 -2.57
N ASP A 110 -9.91 -0.90 -2.47
CA ASP A 110 -8.63 -1.41 -2.00
C ASP A 110 -8.62 -1.62 -0.49
N LEU A 111 -8.35 -2.83 -0.05
CA LEU A 111 -8.14 -3.14 1.37
C LEU A 111 -6.91 -2.42 1.95
N SER A 112 -5.85 -2.26 1.17
CA SER A 112 -4.58 -1.68 1.60
C SER A 112 -4.42 -0.20 1.28
N GLY A 113 -5.47 0.47 0.77
CA GLY A 113 -5.43 1.91 0.43
C GLY A 113 -5.25 2.83 1.64
N PRO A 114 -4.78 4.07 1.42
CA PRO A 114 -4.28 4.62 0.16
C PRO A 114 -2.88 4.14 -0.19
N ARG A 115 -2.64 3.84 -1.47
CA ARG A 115 -1.31 3.59 -2.04
C ARG A 115 -1.23 4.18 -3.44
N VAL A 116 -0.05 4.60 -3.83
CA VAL A 116 0.26 5.13 -5.18
C VAL A 116 1.62 4.62 -5.63
N LEU A 117 1.91 4.73 -6.92
CA LEU A 117 3.24 4.47 -7.45
C LEU A 117 3.85 5.79 -7.92
N PHE A 118 5.10 6.02 -7.58
CA PHE A 118 5.87 7.05 -8.23
C PHE A 118 6.27 6.59 -9.64
N CYS A 119 6.20 7.48 -10.62
CA CYS A 119 6.55 7.12 -11.99
C CYS A 119 7.98 6.59 -12.14
N ALA A 120 8.91 6.99 -11.26
CA ALA A 120 10.31 6.53 -11.24
C ALA A 120 10.60 5.53 -10.10
N ASP A 121 9.58 4.88 -9.58
CA ASP A 121 9.70 3.98 -8.45
C ASP A 121 10.33 2.64 -8.86
N LYS A 122 11.01 2.01 -7.91
CA LYS A 122 11.52 0.62 -7.98
C LYS A 122 10.43 -0.39 -8.38
N SER A 123 9.18 -0.17 -7.95
CA SER A 123 8.04 -1.00 -8.34
C SER A 123 7.74 -0.95 -9.83
N ILE A 124 7.92 0.20 -10.49
CA ILE A 124 7.75 0.35 -11.93
C ILE A 124 8.86 -0.39 -12.67
N ASP A 125 10.10 -0.21 -12.25
CA ASP A 125 11.23 -0.91 -12.86
C ASP A 125 11.10 -2.44 -12.72
N LEU A 126 10.59 -2.90 -11.56
CA LEU A 126 10.30 -4.31 -11.33
C LEU A 126 9.20 -4.85 -12.26
N MET A 127 8.11 -4.09 -12.45
CA MET A 127 7.04 -4.48 -13.38
C MET A 127 7.54 -4.54 -14.83
N LEU A 128 8.38 -3.60 -15.25
CA LEU A 128 8.99 -3.60 -16.59
C LEU A 128 9.93 -4.80 -16.74
N LYS A 129 10.87 -4.99 -15.81
CA LYS A 129 11.85 -6.10 -15.81
C LYS A 129 11.19 -7.47 -15.81
N SER A 130 10.12 -7.66 -15.03
CA SER A 130 9.38 -8.93 -14.93
C SER A 130 8.42 -9.19 -16.09
N GLY A 131 8.10 -8.17 -16.92
CA GLY A 131 7.04 -8.23 -17.91
C GLY A 131 5.62 -8.19 -17.34
N ALA A 132 5.45 -7.89 -16.05
CA ALA A 132 4.14 -7.76 -15.43
C ALA A 132 3.41 -6.49 -15.90
N SER A 133 4.14 -5.49 -16.39
CA SER A 133 3.58 -4.24 -16.96
C SER A 133 2.58 -4.46 -18.11
N GLN A 134 2.69 -5.59 -18.82
CA GLN A 134 1.75 -5.94 -19.91
C GLN A 134 0.32 -6.28 -19.43
N TYR A 135 0.12 -6.44 -18.13
CA TYR A 135 -1.16 -6.84 -17.53
C TYR A 135 -1.83 -5.75 -16.70
N VAL A 136 -1.23 -4.57 -16.58
CA VAL A 136 -1.76 -3.47 -15.76
C VAL A 136 -1.71 -2.16 -16.52
N GLU A 137 -2.83 -1.46 -16.55
CA GLU A 137 -2.94 -0.11 -17.08
C GLU A 137 -2.97 0.91 -15.96
N PHE A 138 -2.45 2.11 -16.21
CA PHE A 138 -2.33 3.16 -15.20
C PHE A 138 -2.90 4.49 -15.67
N LYS A 139 -3.35 5.31 -14.72
CA LYS A 139 -3.63 6.73 -14.92
C LYS A 139 -2.90 7.59 -13.90
N SER A 140 -2.67 8.85 -14.26
CA SER A 140 -2.05 9.80 -13.34
C SER A 140 -2.99 10.19 -12.20
N VAL A 141 -2.39 10.53 -11.06
CA VAL A 141 -3.03 11.28 -9.99
C VAL A 141 -2.87 12.77 -10.35
N ASP A 142 -3.99 13.49 -10.46
CA ASP A 142 -4.04 14.83 -11.07
C ASP A 142 -3.30 15.89 -10.27
N ALA A 143 -3.35 15.79 -8.92
CA ALA A 143 -2.72 16.75 -8.02
C ALA A 143 -2.47 16.19 -6.63
N SER A 144 -1.55 16.83 -5.91
CA SER A 144 -1.32 16.59 -4.48
C SER A 144 -1.51 17.88 -3.68
N PHE A 145 -2.01 17.75 -2.45
CA PHE A 145 -2.29 18.88 -1.56
C PHE A 145 -1.79 18.59 -0.15
N VAL A 146 -1.50 19.67 0.57
CA VAL A 146 -1.36 19.69 2.02
C VAL A 146 -2.60 20.36 2.60
N GLY A 147 -3.28 19.68 3.52
CA GLY A 147 -4.48 20.18 4.18
C GLY A 147 -4.19 20.71 5.59
N ASP A 148 -5.07 21.57 6.08
CA ASP A 148 -5.12 22.02 7.47
C ASP A 148 -6.52 21.83 8.10
N GLY A 149 -6.60 22.06 9.40
CA GLY A 149 -7.85 21.94 10.14
C GLY A 149 -8.90 23.02 9.80
N ASP A 150 -8.51 24.09 9.12
CA ASP A 150 -9.41 25.16 8.67
C ASP A 150 -10.06 24.85 7.31
N GLY A 151 -9.83 23.68 6.77
CA GLY A 151 -10.37 23.26 5.47
C GLY A 151 -9.67 23.89 4.27
N ARG A 152 -8.41 24.32 4.41
CA ARG A 152 -7.62 24.84 3.30
C ARG A 152 -6.76 23.73 2.70
N LEU A 153 -6.70 23.70 1.36
CA LEU A 153 -5.83 22.80 0.60
C LEU A 153 -4.78 23.61 -0.16
N TRP A 154 -3.52 23.41 0.18
CA TRP A 154 -2.38 24.01 -0.51
C TRP A 154 -1.82 23.03 -1.54
N SER A 155 -1.73 23.48 -2.79
CA SER A 155 -1.18 22.65 -3.86
C SER A 155 0.30 22.35 -3.62
N VAL A 156 0.68 21.10 -3.85
CA VAL A 156 2.07 20.67 -3.91
C VAL A 156 2.57 20.96 -5.34
N PRO A 157 3.59 21.81 -5.54
CA PRO A 157 4.05 22.12 -6.88
C PRO A 157 4.78 20.90 -7.49
N ASP A 158 4.38 20.51 -8.67
CA ASP A 158 4.96 19.44 -9.49
C ASP A 158 6.08 19.90 -10.43
N SER A 159 6.26 21.21 -10.60
CA SER A 159 7.24 21.77 -11.51
C SER A 159 7.73 23.14 -11.08
N ARG A 160 8.87 23.57 -11.64
CA ARG A 160 9.35 24.94 -11.47
C ARG A 160 8.32 25.97 -11.95
N ALA A 161 7.63 25.67 -13.04
CA ALA A 161 6.58 26.54 -13.57
C ALA A 161 5.40 26.68 -12.61
N ALA A 162 5.00 25.58 -11.94
CA ALA A 162 3.96 25.58 -10.91
C ALA A 162 4.34 26.47 -9.72
N ILE A 163 5.60 26.43 -9.26
CA ILE A 163 6.10 27.31 -8.18
C ILE A 163 5.96 28.78 -8.56
N PHE A 164 6.33 29.15 -9.79
CA PHE A 164 6.22 30.54 -10.24
C PHE A 164 4.76 31.01 -10.40
N LYS A 165 3.87 30.11 -10.83
CA LYS A 165 2.44 30.39 -11.00
C LYS A 165 1.68 30.43 -9.66
N ASP A 166 2.20 29.81 -8.61
CA ASP A 166 1.54 29.78 -7.30
C ASP A 166 1.44 31.20 -6.72
N LYS A 167 0.22 31.71 -6.62
CA LYS A 167 -0.08 33.05 -6.09
C LYS A 167 0.00 33.11 -4.56
N THR A 168 0.04 31.96 -3.89
CA THR A 168 0.10 31.88 -2.41
C THR A 168 1.52 32.04 -1.88
N LEU A 169 2.54 31.87 -2.73
CA LEU A 169 3.95 32.05 -2.41
C LEU A 169 4.44 33.44 -2.74
N GLY A 170 5.06 34.12 -1.78
CA GLY A 170 5.74 35.38 -1.96
C GLY A 170 7.01 35.25 -2.82
N LEU A 171 7.48 36.35 -3.38
CA LEU A 171 8.68 36.36 -4.23
C LEU A 171 9.94 35.86 -3.49
N MET A 172 10.10 36.19 -2.21
CA MET A 172 11.21 35.70 -1.38
C MET A 172 11.13 34.18 -1.17
N GLU A 173 9.95 33.68 -0.89
CA GLU A 173 9.70 32.23 -0.69
C GLU A 173 10.00 31.42 -1.95
N LYS A 174 9.55 31.92 -3.11
CA LYS A 174 9.89 31.32 -4.42
C LYS A 174 11.40 31.28 -4.67
N ASN A 175 12.10 32.36 -4.36
CA ASN A 175 13.55 32.41 -4.52
C ASN A 175 14.29 31.46 -3.57
N GLN A 176 13.83 31.32 -2.31
CA GLN A 176 14.40 30.39 -1.36
C GLN A 176 14.19 28.93 -1.81
N LEU A 177 12.98 28.59 -2.24
CA LEU A 177 12.64 27.27 -2.76
C LEU A 177 13.46 26.93 -4.01
N MET A 178 13.64 27.89 -4.94
CA MET A 178 14.45 27.66 -6.13
C MET A 178 15.94 27.47 -5.80
N ARG A 179 16.48 28.20 -4.82
CA ARG A 179 17.86 27.98 -4.34
C ARG A 179 18.03 26.60 -3.72
N PHE A 180 17.06 26.16 -2.92
CA PHE A 180 17.05 24.84 -2.32
C PHE A 180 17.05 23.74 -3.39
N PHE A 181 16.13 23.76 -4.36
CA PHE A 181 16.11 22.79 -5.45
C PHE A 181 17.36 22.80 -6.30
N LYS A 182 17.96 23.97 -6.55
CA LYS A 182 19.23 24.07 -7.27
C LYS A 182 20.38 23.40 -6.51
N LEU A 183 20.43 23.56 -5.17
CA LEU A 183 21.41 22.90 -4.32
C LEU A 183 21.25 21.37 -4.36
N VAL A 184 20.01 20.86 -4.18
CA VAL A 184 19.70 19.44 -4.24
C VAL A 184 20.06 18.86 -5.61
N GLN A 185 19.68 19.53 -6.69
CA GLN A 185 20.00 19.09 -8.06
C GLN A 185 21.51 19.06 -8.31
N GLY A 186 22.25 20.09 -7.84
CA GLY A 186 23.71 20.12 -7.95
C GLY A 186 24.37 18.95 -7.23
N HIS A 187 23.90 18.66 -6.00
CA HIS A 187 24.42 17.52 -5.22
C HIS A 187 24.17 16.16 -5.91
N LEU A 188 22.97 15.95 -6.51
CA LEU A 188 22.62 14.72 -7.21
C LEU A 188 23.43 14.54 -8.50
N SER A 189 23.61 15.62 -9.29
CA SER A 189 24.33 15.57 -10.57
C SER A 189 25.83 15.27 -10.40
N GLU A 190 26.46 15.64 -9.28
CA GLU A 190 27.85 15.33 -9.00
C GLU A 190 28.06 13.87 -8.61
N ASN A 191 27.07 13.23 -7.97
CA ASN A 191 27.14 11.82 -7.63
C ASN A 191 27.10 10.92 -8.89
N GLU A 192 26.49 11.37 -9.97
CA GLU A 192 26.44 10.66 -11.27
C GLU A 192 27.67 10.87 -12.13
N ASN A 193 28.35 12.04 -12.03
CA ASN A 193 29.51 12.42 -12.85
C ASN A 193 30.75 12.62 -11.98
N ASN A 194 31.55 11.58 -11.81
CA ASN A 194 32.86 11.66 -11.15
C ASN A 194 33.78 12.71 -11.83
N GLY A 195 33.69 13.99 -11.46
CA GLY A 195 34.81 14.87 -11.77
C GLY A 195 34.59 16.27 -12.34
N THR A 196 33.54 17.01 -12.07
CA THR A 196 33.50 18.46 -12.35
C THR A 196 33.35 19.30 -11.08
N GLU A 197 34.40 20.05 -10.74
CA GLU A 197 34.65 20.72 -9.46
C GLU A 197 33.76 21.98 -9.17
N ASN A 198 32.58 22.18 -9.69
CA ASN A 198 31.84 23.41 -9.51
C ASN A 198 30.37 23.31 -9.06
N GLY A 199 29.93 22.21 -8.47
CA GLY A 199 28.60 22.07 -7.88
C GLY A 199 28.57 22.44 -6.38
N ALA A 200 27.47 23.03 -5.91
CA ALA A 200 27.25 23.29 -4.49
C ALA A 200 26.94 21.94 -3.79
N LYS A 201 27.95 21.33 -3.15
CA LYS A 201 27.84 20.04 -2.46
C LYS A 201 27.26 20.22 -1.06
N ILE A 202 26.32 19.34 -0.68
CA ILE A 202 25.85 19.21 0.69
C ILE A 202 26.95 18.49 1.50
N SER A 203 27.29 19.02 2.68
CA SER A 203 28.34 18.43 3.51
C SER A 203 27.94 17.05 4.05
N ALA A 204 28.91 16.18 4.32
CA ALA A 204 28.66 14.87 4.93
C ALA A 204 27.97 14.99 6.31
N GLU A 205 28.30 16.05 7.07
CA GLU A 205 27.67 16.35 8.35
C GLU A 205 26.19 16.73 8.16
N ASP A 206 25.88 17.57 7.17
CA ASP A 206 24.49 17.91 6.85
C ASP A 206 23.69 16.68 6.36
N LEU A 207 24.29 15.77 5.60
CA LEU A 207 23.61 14.56 5.12
C LEU A 207 23.18 13.61 6.27
N GLU A 208 23.95 13.53 7.34
CA GLU A 208 23.62 12.72 8.52
C GLU A 208 22.73 13.45 9.53
N SER A 209 22.53 14.77 9.38
CA SER A 209 21.66 15.55 10.26
C SER A 209 20.16 15.30 9.98
N PRO A 210 19.26 15.59 10.94
CA PRO A 210 17.82 15.56 10.70
C PRO A 210 17.42 16.48 9.53
N PHE A 211 16.59 15.98 8.63
CA PHE A 211 16.19 16.71 7.44
C PHE A 211 15.46 18.02 7.76
N VAL A 212 14.65 18.04 8.81
CA VAL A 212 13.96 19.25 9.29
C VAL A 212 14.93 20.36 9.71
N GLU A 213 16.08 20.00 10.31
CA GLU A 213 17.12 20.95 10.68
C GLU A 213 17.84 21.52 9.45
N PHE A 214 18.16 20.66 8.48
CA PHE A 214 18.72 21.08 7.20
C PHE A 214 17.79 22.04 6.46
N LEU A 215 16.47 21.74 6.38
CA LEU A 215 15.49 22.66 5.78
C LEU A 215 15.41 24.00 6.52
N SER A 216 15.56 23.98 7.84
CA SER A 216 15.60 25.18 8.67
C SER A 216 16.87 26.02 8.42
N LYS A 217 18.04 25.36 8.29
CA LYS A 217 19.32 25.98 7.88
C LYS A 217 19.21 26.66 6.49
N MET A 218 18.43 26.05 5.59
CA MET A 218 18.12 26.63 4.27
C MET A 218 17.10 27.78 4.33
N LYS A 219 16.60 28.13 5.53
CA LYS A 219 15.62 29.21 5.79
C LYS A 219 14.31 29.04 5.02
N LEU A 220 13.87 27.81 4.80
CA LEU A 220 12.58 27.56 4.15
C LEU A 220 11.42 27.96 5.08
N PRO A 221 10.38 28.62 4.57
CA PRO A 221 9.19 28.96 5.35
C PRO A 221 8.50 27.71 5.90
N PRO A 222 7.78 27.79 7.05
CA PRO A 222 7.11 26.65 7.65
C PRO A 222 6.18 25.89 6.69
N LYS A 223 5.42 26.61 5.85
CA LYS A 223 4.55 26.04 4.82
C LYS A 223 5.33 25.18 3.83
N ILE A 224 6.46 25.69 3.33
CA ILE A 224 7.32 24.97 2.37
C ILE A 224 7.98 23.77 3.04
N LYS A 225 8.46 23.91 4.28
CA LYS A 225 8.99 22.79 5.05
C LYS A 225 7.94 21.67 5.18
N SER A 226 6.71 22.03 5.50
CA SER A 226 5.61 21.06 5.61
C SER A 226 5.33 20.33 4.29
N ILE A 227 5.28 21.05 3.17
CA ILE A 227 5.12 20.44 1.83
C ILE A 227 6.28 19.49 1.53
N VAL A 228 7.52 19.91 1.77
CA VAL A 228 8.71 19.08 1.49
C VAL A 228 8.75 17.85 2.38
N LEU A 229 8.50 17.98 3.68
CA LEU A 229 8.57 16.87 4.64
C LEU A 229 7.43 15.85 4.45
N TYR A 230 6.19 16.32 4.32
CA TYR A 230 5.02 15.46 4.46
C TYR A 230 4.33 15.10 3.15
N ALA A 231 4.42 15.96 2.12
CA ALA A 231 3.79 15.67 0.83
C ALA A 231 4.77 15.18 -0.26
N ILE A 232 6.05 15.53 -0.17
CA ILE A 232 7.07 15.10 -1.13
C ILE A 232 7.94 13.98 -0.51
N ALA A 233 8.59 14.24 0.62
CA ALA A 233 9.40 13.24 1.30
C ALA A 233 8.58 12.23 2.12
N MET A 234 7.25 12.47 2.27
CA MET A 234 6.28 11.55 2.86
C MET A 234 6.67 11.04 4.26
N ALA A 235 7.16 11.94 5.13
CA ALA A 235 7.42 11.62 6.53
C ALA A 235 6.12 11.23 7.25
N ASP A 236 6.20 10.18 8.08
CA ASP A 236 5.04 9.67 8.81
C ASP A 236 4.81 10.39 10.12
N TYR A 237 5.87 10.69 10.85
CA TYR A 237 5.83 11.25 12.20
C TYR A 237 6.22 12.73 12.21
N ASP A 238 5.85 13.42 13.31
CA ASP A 238 6.24 14.80 13.57
C ASP A 238 7.77 14.94 13.62
N GLN A 239 8.33 15.60 12.61
CA GLN A 239 9.76 15.78 12.45
C GLN A 239 10.33 16.92 13.33
N GLU A 240 9.49 17.75 13.93
CA GLU A 240 9.92 18.85 14.79
C GLU A 240 10.07 18.42 16.27
N ASN A 241 9.53 17.25 16.64
CA ASN A 241 9.60 16.72 18.00
C ASN A 241 10.67 15.64 18.12
N THR A 242 11.91 16.04 18.38
CA THR A 242 13.07 15.15 18.48
C THR A 242 13.10 14.28 19.76
N GLU A 243 12.30 14.60 20.78
CA GLU A 243 12.32 13.87 22.06
C GLU A 243 11.41 12.64 22.06
N ILE A 244 10.38 12.61 21.23
CA ILE A 244 9.33 11.57 21.27
C ILE A 244 9.56 10.49 20.21
N HIS A 245 10.21 10.79 19.08
CA HIS A 245 10.28 9.85 17.96
C HIS A 245 11.73 9.55 17.55
N LYS A 246 12.06 8.26 17.55
CA LYS A 246 13.36 7.73 17.10
C LYS A 246 13.53 7.77 15.57
N ASP A 247 12.45 8.01 14.80
CA ASP A 247 12.43 7.91 13.34
C ASP A 247 12.44 9.30 12.67
N LEU A 248 13.44 10.12 13.04
CA LEU A 248 13.70 11.36 12.31
C LEU A 248 14.30 11.03 10.95
N LEU A 249 13.70 11.59 9.90
CA LEU A 249 14.20 11.47 8.54
C LEU A 249 15.57 12.15 8.44
N LYS A 250 16.62 11.41 8.07
CA LYS A 250 17.93 11.99 7.78
C LYS A 250 17.88 12.83 6.51
N THR A 251 18.75 13.82 6.43
CA THR A 251 18.85 14.69 5.24
C THR A 251 19.15 13.87 3.98
N LYS A 252 20.03 12.87 4.07
CA LYS A 252 20.31 11.96 2.95
C LYS A 252 19.03 11.32 2.41
N ASP A 253 18.27 10.68 3.29
CA ASP A 253 17.03 9.99 2.90
C ASP A 253 15.96 10.98 2.38
N GLY A 254 15.89 12.18 2.97
CA GLY A 254 15.03 13.25 2.49
C GLY A 254 15.38 13.70 1.08
N ILE A 255 16.67 13.81 0.77
CA ILE A 255 17.16 14.18 -0.58
C ILE A 255 16.88 13.05 -1.57
N ASP A 256 17.09 11.79 -1.21
CA ASP A 256 16.79 10.64 -2.07
C ASP A 256 15.28 10.59 -2.42
N ARG A 257 14.39 10.89 -1.45
CA ARG A 257 12.95 11.00 -1.69
C ARG A 257 12.57 12.18 -2.58
N LEU A 258 13.28 13.33 -2.44
CA LEU A 258 13.12 14.47 -3.35
C LEU A 258 13.60 14.12 -4.76
N ALA A 259 14.69 13.37 -4.89
CA ALA A 259 15.21 12.91 -6.18
C ALA A 259 14.20 12.00 -6.87
N LEU A 260 13.62 11.03 -6.16
CA LEU A 260 12.57 10.15 -6.65
C LEU A 260 11.36 10.95 -7.15
N TYR A 261 10.87 11.90 -6.35
CA TYR A 261 9.76 12.77 -6.75
C TYR A 261 10.08 13.55 -8.03
N ASN A 262 11.25 14.18 -8.08
CA ASN A 262 11.68 14.96 -9.24
C ASN A 262 11.87 14.10 -10.50
N ALA A 263 12.42 12.90 -10.38
CA ALA A 263 12.59 11.95 -11.47
C ALA A 263 11.24 11.37 -11.97
N SER A 264 10.22 11.37 -11.10
CA SER A 264 8.89 10.88 -11.42
C SER A 264 8.05 11.90 -12.19
N VAL A 265 8.24 13.20 -11.94
CA VAL A 265 7.46 14.26 -12.60
C VAL A 265 7.74 14.28 -14.10
N GLY A 266 6.69 14.02 -14.90
CA GLY A 266 6.79 14.06 -16.37
C GLY A 266 7.61 12.90 -16.98
N ARG A 267 7.88 11.82 -16.25
CA ARG A 267 8.57 10.65 -16.80
C ARG A 267 7.79 10.02 -17.95
N PHE A 268 6.46 9.99 -17.85
CA PHE A 268 5.58 9.49 -18.89
C PHE A 268 4.80 10.63 -19.53
N GLN A 269 4.64 10.59 -20.86
CA GLN A 269 3.98 11.66 -21.62
C GLN A 269 2.54 11.91 -21.15
N ASN A 270 1.82 10.86 -20.74
CA ASN A 270 0.44 10.92 -20.30
C ASN A 270 0.28 11.05 -18.78
N ALA A 271 1.38 11.18 -18.02
CA ALA A 271 1.39 11.42 -16.58
C ALA A 271 2.25 12.63 -16.26
N LEU A 272 1.63 13.82 -16.24
CA LEU A 272 2.34 15.08 -15.97
C LEU A 272 2.84 15.19 -14.53
N GLY A 273 2.10 14.58 -13.56
CA GLY A 273 2.47 14.53 -12.16
C GLY A 273 3.50 13.44 -11.85
N ALA A 274 3.84 13.29 -10.56
CA ALA A 274 4.79 12.29 -10.07
C ALA A 274 4.15 10.92 -9.81
N LEU A 275 2.82 10.85 -9.70
CA LEU A 275 2.11 9.71 -9.15
C LEU A 275 1.15 9.11 -10.18
N ILE A 276 1.11 7.78 -10.20
CA ILE A 276 0.17 6.98 -11.01
C ILE A 276 -0.55 5.97 -10.13
N TYR A 277 -1.70 5.50 -10.64
CA TYR A 277 -2.55 4.55 -9.97
C TYR A 277 -3.11 3.53 -10.98
N PRO A 278 -3.18 2.21 -10.63
CA PRO A 278 -3.67 1.19 -11.54
C PRO A 278 -5.19 1.31 -11.76
N ILE A 279 -5.62 1.14 -13.00
CA ILE A 279 -7.05 1.04 -13.35
C ILE A 279 -7.59 -0.24 -12.71
N TYR A 280 -8.80 -0.21 -12.19
CA TYR A 280 -9.49 -1.23 -11.40
C TYR A 280 -8.98 -1.43 -9.96
N GLY A 281 -7.96 -0.66 -9.52
CA GLY A 281 -7.47 -0.70 -8.14
C GLY A 281 -6.16 -1.45 -7.96
N GLN A 282 -5.62 -1.38 -6.74
CA GLN A 282 -4.31 -1.96 -6.38
C GLN A 282 -4.28 -3.50 -6.50
N GLY A 283 -5.44 -4.15 -6.47
CA GLY A 283 -5.57 -5.60 -6.66
C GLY A 283 -5.07 -6.10 -8.02
N GLU A 284 -4.95 -5.20 -9.02
CA GLU A 284 -4.37 -5.55 -10.33
C GLU A 284 -2.87 -5.88 -10.26
N LEU A 285 -2.13 -5.30 -9.30
CA LEU A 285 -0.71 -5.58 -9.14
C LEU A 285 -0.44 -7.04 -8.77
N PRO A 286 -1.00 -7.62 -7.67
CA PRO A 286 -0.83 -9.04 -7.39
C PRO A 286 -1.36 -9.93 -8.51
N GLN A 287 -2.47 -9.58 -9.18
CA GLN A 287 -2.99 -10.34 -10.30
C GLN A 287 -2.02 -10.39 -11.49
N ALA A 288 -1.34 -9.27 -11.82
CA ALA A 288 -0.35 -9.21 -12.89
C ALA A 288 0.82 -10.18 -12.62
N PHE A 289 1.33 -10.20 -11.39
CA PHE A 289 2.39 -11.15 -11.01
C PHE A 289 1.90 -12.60 -10.96
N CYS A 290 0.65 -12.84 -10.54
CA CYS A 290 0.03 -14.17 -10.63
C CYS A 290 -0.04 -14.65 -12.09
N ARG A 291 -0.48 -13.78 -13.02
CA ARG A 291 -0.49 -14.11 -14.46
C ARG A 291 0.91 -14.41 -14.98
N ARG A 292 1.91 -13.61 -14.58
CA ARG A 292 3.31 -13.83 -14.98
C ARG A 292 3.82 -15.17 -14.47
N ALA A 293 3.53 -15.55 -13.22
CA ALA A 293 3.88 -16.83 -12.66
C ALA A 293 3.18 -17.99 -13.38
N ALA A 294 1.88 -17.86 -13.69
CA ALA A 294 1.12 -18.88 -14.40
C ALA A 294 1.70 -19.17 -15.79
N VAL A 295 2.11 -18.14 -16.55
CA VAL A 295 2.81 -18.29 -17.85
C VAL A 295 4.12 -19.06 -17.71
N LYS A 296 4.77 -19.00 -16.54
CA LYS A 296 5.99 -19.76 -16.23
C LYS A 296 5.73 -21.12 -15.57
N GLY A 297 4.47 -21.58 -15.53
CA GLY A 297 4.08 -22.92 -15.07
C GLY A 297 3.64 -23.01 -13.60
N CYS A 298 3.44 -21.89 -12.89
CA CYS A 298 2.84 -21.91 -11.57
C CYS A 298 1.40 -22.41 -11.63
N LEU A 299 1.04 -23.32 -10.75
CA LEU A 299 -0.32 -23.84 -10.62
C LEU A 299 -1.09 -23.03 -9.56
N TYR A 300 -2.24 -22.45 -9.95
CA TYR A 300 -3.11 -21.68 -9.06
C TYR A 300 -4.39 -22.43 -8.71
N VAL A 301 -4.74 -22.48 -7.42
CA VAL A 301 -6.02 -23.02 -6.95
C VAL A 301 -6.63 -22.08 -5.92
N LEU A 302 -7.67 -21.36 -6.34
CA LEU A 302 -8.49 -20.52 -5.46
C LEU A 302 -9.57 -21.32 -4.75
N ARG A 303 -10.14 -20.77 -3.68
CA ARG A 303 -11.17 -21.40 -2.83
C ARG A 303 -10.69 -22.71 -2.23
N MET A 304 -9.39 -22.87 -2.03
CA MET A 304 -8.79 -24.08 -1.47
C MET A 304 -8.19 -23.79 -0.09
N PRO A 305 -8.94 -23.98 0.99
CA PRO A 305 -8.39 -23.87 2.33
C PRO A 305 -7.36 -24.97 2.60
N VAL A 306 -6.30 -24.61 3.29
CA VAL A 306 -5.34 -25.53 3.88
C VAL A 306 -5.74 -25.77 5.33
N ILE A 307 -5.93 -27.04 5.71
CA ILE A 307 -6.43 -27.41 7.05
C ILE A 307 -5.33 -27.76 8.03
N SER A 308 -4.16 -28.25 7.56
CA SER A 308 -3.04 -28.56 8.44
C SER A 308 -1.71 -28.58 7.70
N LEU A 309 -0.62 -28.40 8.47
CA LEU A 309 0.74 -28.64 8.00
C LEU A 309 1.10 -30.12 8.26
N LEU A 310 1.77 -30.71 7.28
CA LEU A 310 2.34 -32.05 7.39
C LEU A 310 3.77 -31.94 7.92
N LYS A 311 4.13 -32.83 8.85
CA LYS A 311 5.44 -32.90 9.47
C LYS A 311 6.13 -34.19 9.06
N ASP A 312 7.43 -34.14 8.97
CA ASP A 312 8.26 -35.33 8.93
C ASP A 312 8.28 -36.00 10.30
N GLU A 313 8.09 -37.29 10.35
CA GLU A 313 7.92 -38.05 11.63
C GLU A 313 9.24 -38.10 12.41
N ASP A 314 10.40 -38.12 11.74
CA ASP A 314 11.70 -38.25 12.36
C ASP A 314 12.27 -36.93 12.84
N SER A 315 12.20 -35.90 11.97
CA SER A 315 12.81 -34.58 12.21
C SER A 315 11.82 -33.56 12.81
N GLY A 316 10.50 -33.79 12.74
CA GLY A 316 9.48 -32.83 13.11
C GLY A 316 9.41 -31.59 12.20
N SER A 317 10.20 -31.58 11.11
CA SER A 317 10.26 -30.45 10.18
C SER A 317 9.05 -30.42 9.25
N TYR A 318 8.83 -29.27 8.62
CA TYR A 318 7.79 -29.12 7.59
C TYR A 318 8.05 -30.05 6.40
N LYS A 319 6.99 -30.68 5.88
CA LYS A 319 7.04 -31.61 4.75
C LYS A 319 6.01 -31.30 3.67
N GLY A 320 4.90 -30.64 4.03
CA GLY A 320 3.80 -30.37 3.10
C GLY A 320 2.56 -29.82 3.79
N VAL A 321 1.45 -29.83 3.08
CA VAL A 321 0.14 -29.35 3.55
C VAL A 321 -0.96 -30.35 3.27
N ARG A 322 -1.99 -30.37 4.12
CA ARG A 322 -3.25 -31.08 3.87
C ARG A 322 -4.32 -30.08 3.46
N LEU A 323 -4.92 -30.30 2.32
CA LEU A 323 -5.98 -29.46 1.75
C LEU A 323 -7.35 -29.81 2.31
N ALA A 324 -8.30 -28.90 2.22
CA ALA A 324 -9.71 -29.14 2.58
C ALA A 324 -10.36 -30.27 1.74
N SER A 325 -9.84 -30.54 0.54
CA SER A 325 -10.21 -31.70 -0.27
C SER A 325 -9.81 -33.06 0.35
N GLY A 326 -9.00 -33.05 1.41
CA GLY A 326 -8.41 -34.26 2.01
C GLY A 326 -7.10 -34.70 1.35
N GLN A 327 -6.65 -34.04 0.28
CA GLN A 327 -5.41 -34.37 -0.40
C GLN A 327 -4.19 -33.83 0.33
N ASP A 328 -3.13 -34.63 0.41
CA ASP A 328 -1.82 -34.24 0.93
C ASP A 328 -0.92 -33.82 -0.23
N ILE A 329 -0.32 -32.63 -0.11
CA ILE A 329 0.62 -32.06 -1.08
C ILE A 329 1.93 -31.78 -0.36
N PHE A 330 3.03 -32.17 -1.00
CA PHE A 330 4.36 -32.09 -0.42
C PHE A 330 5.17 -30.96 -1.05
N SER A 331 6.01 -30.28 -0.25
CA SER A 331 6.97 -29.30 -0.79
C SER A 331 8.17 -29.12 0.14
N GLN A 332 9.24 -28.60 -0.45
CA GLN A 332 10.46 -28.27 0.30
C GLN A 332 10.31 -26.98 1.12
N LYS A 333 9.54 -26.03 0.62
CA LYS A 333 9.34 -24.69 1.23
C LYS A 333 7.88 -24.31 1.23
N LEU A 334 7.52 -23.48 2.23
CA LEU A 334 6.18 -22.93 2.40
C LEU A 334 6.26 -21.42 2.60
N VAL A 335 5.41 -20.67 1.89
CA VAL A 335 5.16 -19.26 2.13
C VAL A 335 3.72 -19.07 2.57
N LEU A 336 3.51 -18.35 3.66
CA LEU A 336 2.21 -18.11 4.27
C LEU A 336 1.80 -16.64 4.10
N ASP A 337 0.51 -16.44 3.85
CA ASP A 337 -0.15 -15.16 4.05
C ASP A 337 0.00 -14.70 5.51
N PRO A 338 0.12 -13.40 5.80
CA PRO A 338 0.33 -12.89 7.15
C PRO A 338 -0.80 -13.17 8.14
N SER A 339 -1.98 -13.58 7.66
CA SER A 339 -3.08 -14.00 8.53
C SER A 339 -2.84 -15.33 9.22
N PHE A 340 -1.93 -16.15 8.69
CA PHE A 340 -1.62 -17.44 9.28
C PHE A 340 -0.55 -17.34 10.35
N THR A 341 -0.73 -18.13 11.41
CA THR A 341 0.25 -18.34 12.47
C THR A 341 0.57 -19.83 12.60
N VAL A 342 1.85 -20.11 12.77
CA VAL A 342 2.35 -21.48 12.98
C VAL A 342 3.00 -21.53 14.35
N PRO A 343 2.53 -22.40 15.28
CA PRO A 343 3.20 -22.59 16.55
C PRO A 343 4.57 -23.24 16.31
N TRP A 344 5.61 -22.66 16.87
CA TRP A 344 6.98 -23.18 16.80
C TRP A 344 7.50 -23.52 18.21
N PRO A 345 8.21 -24.63 18.47
CA PRO A 345 8.60 -25.64 17.47
C PRO A 345 7.41 -26.48 16.98
N LEU A 346 7.48 -26.90 15.73
CA LEU A 346 6.49 -27.81 15.14
C LEU A 346 6.44 -29.19 15.85
N SER A 347 7.37 -29.48 16.77
CA SER A 347 7.42 -30.73 17.52
C SER A 347 6.55 -30.67 18.77
N SER A 348 5.78 -31.73 19.00
CA SER A 348 4.83 -31.92 20.11
C SER A 348 5.46 -32.46 21.41
N SER A 349 6.76 -32.25 21.64
CA SER A 349 7.37 -32.66 22.92
C SER A 349 7.38 -31.44 23.85
N PRO A 350 6.61 -31.45 24.94
CA PRO A 350 6.71 -30.43 25.97
C PRO A 350 8.00 -30.64 26.76
N CYS A 351 9.07 -29.99 26.36
CA CYS A 351 10.21 -29.81 27.23
C CYS A 351 9.86 -28.67 28.20
N GLU A 352 9.59 -29.01 29.45
CA GLU A 352 9.10 -28.12 30.52
C GLU A 352 10.01 -26.93 30.89
N GLN A 353 11.08 -26.69 30.14
CA GLN A 353 12.07 -25.63 30.44
C GLN A 353 12.13 -24.51 29.40
N MET A 354 11.23 -24.45 28.40
CA MET A 354 11.19 -23.38 27.40
C MET A 354 9.84 -22.64 27.40
N GLN A 355 9.38 -22.16 28.54
CA GLN A 355 8.12 -21.42 28.65
C GLN A 355 8.15 -20.01 28.04
N ASP A 356 9.30 -19.49 27.59
CA ASP A 356 9.44 -18.09 27.17
C ASP A 356 9.78 -17.85 25.68
N THR A 357 9.75 -18.88 24.82
CA THR A 357 10.12 -18.67 23.39
C THR A 357 9.19 -19.39 22.43
N PHE A 358 7.90 -19.12 22.47
CA PHE A 358 7.06 -19.34 21.29
C PHE A 358 7.37 -18.24 20.27
N GLN A 359 8.29 -18.50 19.36
CA GLN A 359 8.49 -17.64 18.20
C GLN A 359 7.30 -17.84 17.27
N VAL A 360 6.34 -16.93 17.36
CA VAL A 360 5.26 -16.84 16.36
C VAL A 360 5.86 -16.19 15.12
N LEU A 361 5.87 -16.91 13.99
CA LEU A 361 6.17 -16.30 12.69
C LEU A 361 5.29 -15.07 12.52
N SER A 362 5.89 -13.91 12.33
CA SER A 362 5.25 -12.67 11.89
C SER A 362 4.67 -11.70 12.92
N LEU A 363 4.86 -11.86 14.22
CA LEU A 363 4.57 -10.74 15.12
C LEU A 363 5.69 -9.72 15.03
N SER A 364 5.36 -8.50 14.66
CA SER A 364 6.20 -7.34 14.95
C SER A 364 6.07 -7.06 16.45
N ASP A 365 7.19 -6.96 17.19
CA ASP A 365 7.20 -6.41 18.55
C ASP A 365 6.86 -4.92 18.58
N ASP A 366 6.72 -4.31 17.39
CA ASP A 366 6.33 -2.92 17.25
C ASP A 366 4.81 -2.79 17.51
N LYS A 367 4.47 -1.97 18.48
CA LYS A 367 3.07 -1.65 18.83
C LYS A 367 2.35 -0.83 17.76
N VAL A 368 3.04 -0.47 16.68
CA VAL A 368 2.52 0.40 15.62
C VAL A 368 1.45 -0.32 14.82
N LYS A 369 0.32 0.35 14.60
CA LYS A 369 -0.83 -0.08 13.82
C LYS A 369 -1.09 0.92 12.70
N VAL A 370 -1.96 0.54 11.76
CA VAL A 370 -2.44 1.45 10.71
C VAL A 370 -3.93 1.67 10.88
N ALA A 371 -4.33 2.89 11.14
CA ALA A 371 -5.72 3.30 11.03
C ALA A 371 -6.07 3.45 9.53
N ARG A 372 -7.10 2.75 9.05
CA ARG A 372 -7.55 2.78 7.65
C ARG A 372 -9.00 3.17 7.54
N GLY A 373 -9.31 4.00 6.55
CA GLY A 373 -10.68 4.38 6.22
C GLY A 373 -10.93 4.29 4.72
N ILE A 374 -12.12 3.86 4.35
CA ILE A 374 -12.62 3.89 2.99
C ILE A 374 -13.98 4.59 3.04
N CYS A 375 -14.14 5.67 2.30
CA CYS A 375 -15.39 6.43 2.24
C CYS A 375 -15.82 6.59 0.78
N ILE A 376 -17.12 6.53 0.54
CA ILE A 376 -17.72 6.81 -0.77
C ILE A 376 -18.48 8.12 -0.67
N THR A 377 -18.18 9.05 -1.57
CA THR A 377 -18.81 10.37 -1.63
C THR A 377 -19.43 10.63 -2.99
N LYS A 378 -20.40 11.53 -3.04
CA LYS A 378 -21.04 11.97 -4.28
C LYS A 378 -20.32 13.16 -4.93
N ARG A 379 -19.39 13.78 -4.23
CA ARG A 379 -18.69 14.99 -4.67
C ARG A 379 -17.19 14.83 -4.56
N SER A 380 -16.46 15.48 -5.48
CA SER A 380 -15.01 15.61 -5.38
C SER A 380 -14.62 16.63 -4.30
N LEU A 381 -13.49 16.40 -3.65
CA LEU A 381 -12.86 17.34 -2.69
C LEU A 381 -12.56 18.70 -3.33
N LYS A 382 -12.28 18.72 -4.64
CA LYS A 382 -12.11 19.94 -5.41
C LYS A 382 -12.83 19.82 -6.75
N PRO A 383 -13.61 20.84 -7.16
CA PRO A 383 -14.18 20.88 -8.51
C PRO A 383 -13.10 20.61 -9.56
N ASP A 384 -13.44 19.90 -10.62
CA ASP A 384 -12.58 19.59 -11.77
C ASP A 384 -11.38 18.66 -11.51
N LEU A 385 -11.20 18.14 -10.27
CA LEU A 385 -10.20 17.11 -9.98
C LEU A 385 -10.86 15.75 -9.79
N LEU A 386 -10.38 14.77 -10.55
CA LEU A 386 -10.86 13.39 -10.49
C LEU A 386 -10.09 12.60 -9.44
N ASN A 387 -8.76 12.64 -9.50
CA ASN A 387 -7.89 11.87 -8.62
C ASN A 387 -6.92 12.81 -7.92
N CYS A 388 -6.87 12.79 -6.59
CA CYS A 388 -5.92 13.65 -5.87
C CYS A 388 -5.50 13.04 -4.54
N LEU A 389 -4.28 13.40 -4.13
CA LEU A 389 -3.71 13.06 -2.83
C LEU A 389 -3.80 14.28 -1.91
N VAL A 390 -4.30 14.08 -0.69
CA VAL A 390 -4.28 15.10 0.38
C VAL A 390 -3.48 14.54 1.55
N VAL A 391 -2.56 15.33 2.06
CA VAL A 391 -1.79 15.01 3.26
C VAL A 391 -2.12 16.02 4.35
N PHE A 392 -2.53 15.53 5.49
CA PHE A 392 -2.64 16.32 6.73
C PHE A 392 -1.39 16.09 7.57
N PRO A 393 -0.47 17.06 7.63
CA PRO A 393 0.74 16.97 8.45
C PRO A 393 0.41 16.76 9.93
N PRO A 394 1.37 16.29 10.75
CA PRO A 394 1.22 16.29 12.19
C PRO A 394 0.78 17.66 12.72
N LYS A 395 -0.07 17.68 13.74
CA LYS A 395 -0.64 18.88 14.38
C LYS A 395 -1.50 19.77 13.47
N SER A 396 -1.79 19.36 12.24
CA SER A 396 -2.60 20.17 11.32
C SER A 396 -4.10 20.14 11.62
N LEU A 397 -4.61 19.04 12.19
CA LEU A 397 -6.03 18.90 12.55
C LEU A 397 -6.28 19.15 14.04
N PHE A 398 -5.38 18.69 14.90
CA PHE A 398 -5.43 18.92 16.35
C PHE A 398 -4.02 18.78 16.96
N PRO A 399 -3.76 19.40 18.14
CA PRO A 399 -2.42 19.50 18.72
C PRO A 399 -1.73 18.15 19.01
N GLU A 400 -2.50 17.12 19.39
CA GLU A 400 -2.00 15.79 19.73
C GLU A 400 -1.86 14.85 18.53
N GLN A 401 -2.04 15.33 17.32
CA GLN A 401 -1.78 14.57 16.11
C GLN A 401 -0.27 14.46 15.90
N PHE A 402 0.32 13.27 16.11
CA PHE A 402 1.76 13.03 15.95
C PHE A 402 2.14 12.41 14.60
N THR A 403 1.16 11.93 13.84
CA THR A 403 1.38 11.29 12.56
C THR A 403 0.68 12.02 11.43
N SER A 404 1.25 11.90 10.24
CA SER A 404 0.60 12.37 9.01
C SER A 404 -0.63 11.52 8.70
N ILE A 405 -1.71 12.15 8.25
CA ILE A 405 -2.85 11.44 7.70
C ILE A 405 -2.85 11.63 6.19
N ARG A 406 -2.93 10.55 5.45
CA ARG A 406 -2.95 10.56 3.99
C ARG A 406 -4.33 10.20 3.50
N VAL A 407 -4.82 10.97 2.54
CA VAL A 407 -6.11 10.75 1.91
C VAL A 407 -5.94 10.74 0.41
N LEU A 408 -6.38 9.67 -0.23
CA LEU A 408 -6.37 9.53 -1.69
C LEU A 408 -7.80 9.53 -2.20
N GLN A 409 -8.17 10.53 -3.00
CA GLN A 409 -9.43 10.54 -3.75
C GLN A 409 -9.21 9.91 -5.11
N LEU A 410 -10.12 8.99 -5.47
CA LEU A 410 -10.19 8.35 -6.78
C LEU A 410 -11.60 8.44 -7.34
N SER A 411 -11.71 8.47 -8.66
CA SER A 411 -12.98 8.60 -9.37
C SER A 411 -13.24 7.43 -10.33
N SER A 412 -14.37 7.47 -10.99
CA SER A 412 -14.80 6.47 -11.95
C SER A 412 -13.91 6.33 -13.19
N ASN A 413 -13.05 7.30 -13.49
CA ASN A 413 -12.10 7.20 -14.59
C ASN A 413 -11.02 6.11 -14.37
N LEU A 414 -10.85 5.66 -13.11
CA LEU A 414 -10.01 4.53 -12.71
C LEU A 414 -10.80 3.23 -12.56
N ALA A 415 -12.07 3.22 -12.93
CA ALA A 415 -12.98 2.08 -12.79
C ALA A 415 -13.08 1.51 -11.36
N VAL A 416 -12.81 2.34 -10.34
CA VAL A 416 -12.90 1.95 -8.92
C VAL A 416 -14.28 2.20 -8.32
N CYS A 417 -15.10 3.04 -8.95
CA CYS A 417 -16.47 3.35 -8.54
C CYS A 417 -17.37 3.72 -9.73
N PRO A 418 -18.70 3.73 -9.56
CA PRO A 418 -19.64 4.23 -10.56
C PRO A 418 -19.43 5.71 -10.90
N SER A 419 -19.86 6.12 -12.10
CA SER A 419 -19.84 7.52 -12.52
C SER A 419 -20.62 8.42 -11.55
N GLY A 420 -20.08 9.60 -11.25
CA GLY A 420 -20.67 10.55 -10.31
C GLY A 420 -20.43 10.20 -8.83
N MET A 421 -19.55 9.23 -8.55
CA MET A 421 -19.10 8.88 -7.20
C MET A 421 -17.58 8.94 -7.10
N PHE A 422 -17.09 9.09 -5.88
CA PHE A 422 -15.67 9.14 -5.55
C PHE A 422 -15.39 8.22 -4.36
N VAL A 423 -14.20 7.61 -4.36
CA VAL A 423 -13.70 6.84 -3.23
C VAL A 423 -12.59 7.64 -2.55
N LEU A 424 -12.68 7.78 -1.25
CA LEU A 424 -11.65 8.38 -0.40
C LEU A 424 -11.02 7.29 0.47
N TYR A 425 -9.73 7.10 0.33
CA TYR A 425 -8.95 6.21 1.19
C TYR A 425 -8.19 7.03 2.21
N PHE A 426 -8.20 6.59 3.46
CA PHE A 426 -7.50 7.23 4.57
C PHE A 426 -6.47 6.28 5.17
N SER A 427 -5.30 6.78 5.53
CA SER A 427 -4.38 6.05 6.39
C SER A 427 -3.61 6.97 7.33
N ALA A 428 -3.35 6.45 8.53
CA ALA A 428 -2.44 7.06 9.50
C ALA A 428 -1.79 5.97 10.35
N LEU A 429 -0.53 6.13 10.72
CA LEU A 429 0.10 5.30 11.73
C LEU A 429 -0.44 5.69 13.11
N CYS A 430 -0.61 4.69 13.98
CA CYS A 430 -1.05 4.89 15.35
C CYS A 430 -0.49 3.79 16.26
N ASP A 431 -0.30 4.11 17.54
CA ASP A 431 0.15 3.14 18.54
C ASP A 431 -1.04 2.47 19.24
N GLU A 432 -2.14 3.20 19.35
CA GLU A 432 -3.35 2.76 20.02
C GLU A 432 -4.60 2.88 19.14
N VAL A 433 -5.55 1.98 19.35
CA VAL A 433 -6.82 1.92 18.62
C VAL A 433 -7.59 3.24 18.71
N ASN A 434 -7.77 3.79 19.92
CA ASN A 434 -8.51 5.03 20.12
C ASN A 434 -7.86 6.24 19.46
N GLN A 435 -6.51 6.27 19.44
CA GLN A 435 -5.76 7.29 18.70
C GLN A 435 -6.04 7.18 17.21
N GLY A 436 -5.96 5.96 16.65
CA GLY A 436 -6.24 5.72 15.23
C GLY A 436 -7.65 6.15 14.83
N LYS A 437 -8.65 5.81 15.63
CA LYS A 437 -10.06 6.26 15.43
C LYS A 437 -10.16 7.78 15.43
N LYS A 438 -9.58 8.47 16.42
CA LYS A 438 -9.56 9.93 16.51
C LYS A 438 -8.94 10.57 15.25
N LEU A 439 -7.84 10.00 14.73
CA LEU A 439 -7.19 10.47 13.50
C LEU A 439 -8.12 10.35 12.29
N LEU A 440 -8.78 9.20 12.10
CA LEU A 440 -9.67 8.97 10.97
C LEU A 440 -10.90 9.89 11.01
N HIS A 441 -11.54 10.03 12.18
CA HIS A 441 -12.72 10.89 12.34
C HIS A 441 -12.35 12.36 12.12
N ALA A 442 -11.23 12.85 12.67
CA ALA A 442 -10.79 14.23 12.46
C ALA A 442 -10.53 14.55 10.99
N ALA A 443 -9.88 13.62 10.26
CA ALA A 443 -9.65 13.80 8.83
C ALA A 443 -10.96 13.75 8.02
N LEU A 444 -11.86 12.83 8.35
CA LEU A 444 -13.17 12.74 7.70
C LEU A 444 -13.99 14.00 7.91
N ASP A 445 -14.06 14.52 9.14
CA ASP A 445 -14.79 15.75 9.47
C ASP A 445 -14.23 16.96 8.71
N ALA A 446 -12.90 17.10 8.65
CA ALA A 446 -12.24 18.17 7.90
C ALA A 446 -12.58 18.10 6.40
N LEU A 447 -12.60 16.90 5.80
CA LEU A 447 -12.94 16.74 4.39
C LEU A 447 -14.43 16.92 4.12
N LEU A 448 -15.32 16.49 5.02
CA LEU A 448 -16.76 16.73 4.89
C LEU A 448 -17.08 18.22 4.93
N GLN A 449 -16.38 19.00 5.78
CA GLN A 449 -16.50 20.46 5.79
C GLN A 449 -16.09 21.08 4.45
N LEU A 450 -15.00 20.61 3.83
CA LEU A 450 -14.60 21.03 2.49
C LEU A 450 -15.67 20.73 1.43
N LEU A 451 -16.23 19.52 1.46
CA LEU A 451 -17.27 19.08 0.53
C LEU A 451 -18.57 19.89 0.66
N VAL A 452 -18.88 20.39 1.85
CA VAL A 452 -20.07 21.23 2.12
C VAL A 452 -19.80 22.69 1.79
N SER A 453 -18.64 23.24 2.15
CA SER A 453 -18.29 24.66 1.96
C SER A 453 -18.12 25.06 0.49
N GLY A 454 -17.70 24.13 -0.38
CA GLY A 454 -17.61 24.36 -1.83
C GLY A 454 -18.95 24.73 -2.51
N ASN A 455 -20.07 24.64 -1.79
CA ASN A 455 -21.41 25.01 -2.29
C ASN A 455 -21.74 26.50 -2.13
N SER A 456 -21.04 27.23 -1.23
CA SER A 456 -21.44 28.61 -0.92
C SER A 456 -20.93 29.64 -1.93
N GLU A 457 -19.99 29.31 -2.79
CA GLU A 457 -19.47 30.25 -3.82
C GLU A 457 -20.34 30.34 -5.09
N ASN A 458 -21.24 29.37 -5.35
CA ASN A 458 -22.08 29.34 -6.55
C ASN A 458 -23.60 29.55 -6.32
N SER A 459 -24.04 29.76 -5.09
CA SER A 459 -25.47 29.97 -4.80
C SER A 459 -25.80 31.40 -4.37
N SER A 460 -25.48 32.38 -5.21
CA SER A 460 -26.16 33.67 -5.22
C SER A 460 -27.19 33.68 -6.33
N THR A 461 -28.35 33.06 -6.11
CA THR A 461 -29.66 33.44 -6.64
C THR A 461 -30.69 32.31 -6.47
N PHE A 462 -31.87 32.70 -6.01
CA PHE A 462 -33.12 31.96 -5.89
C PHE A 462 -33.29 31.13 -4.60
N GLN A 463 -33.91 31.79 -3.62
CA GLN A 463 -34.75 31.17 -2.59
C GLN A 463 -35.99 30.55 -3.29
N SER A 464 -36.08 29.25 -3.35
CA SER A 464 -37.34 28.52 -3.47
C SER A 464 -37.47 27.63 -2.25
N GLU A 465 -38.55 27.88 -1.46
CA GLU A 465 -38.99 27.10 -0.31
C GLU A 465 -39.58 25.74 -0.78
N ASP A 466 -38.81 24.89 -1.38
CA ASP A 466 -39.16 23.48 -1.51
C ASP A 466 -38.17 22.70 -0.65
N THR A 467 -38.68 21.89 0.26
CA THR A 467 -37.95 20.92 1.07
C THR A 467 -37.33 19.87 0.16
N GLU A 468 -36.26 20.24 -0.56
CA GLU A 468 -35.45 19.30 -1.29
C GLU A 468 -34.79 18.38 -0.28
N HIS A 469 -34.97 17.09 -0.45
CA HIS A 469 -34.20 16.04 0.20
C HIS A 469 -32.72 16.33 -0.10
N VAL A 470 -32.00 16.90 0.88
CA VAL A 470 -30.55 17.12 0.77
C VAL A 470 -29.91 15.73 0.72
N GLU A 471 -29.51 15.30 -0.45
CA GLU A 471 -28.81 14.03 -0.60
C GLU A 471 -27.51 14.05 0.23
N PRO A 472 -27.21 12.98 0.98
CA PRO A 472 -26.02 12.93 1.81
C PRO A 472 -24.75 12.99 0.94
N THR A 473 -23.79 13.80 1.36
CA THR A 473 -22.48 13.91 0.69
C THR A 473 -21.64 12.64 0.88
N LEU A 474 -21.67 12.07 2.09
CA LEU A 474 -21.07 10.78 2.44
C LEU A 474 -22.13 9.69 2.24
N LEU A 475 -21.83 8.73 1.37
CA LEU A 475 -22.76 7.64 1.04
C LEU A 475 -22.49 6.37 1.84
N TRP A 476 -21.21 6.06 2.08
CA TRP A 476 -20.79 4.86 2.78
C TRP A 476 -19.41 5.05 3.39
N SER A 477 -19.15 4.34 4.49
CA SER A 477 -17.81 4.32 5.09
C SER A 477 -17.49 2.98 5.73
N ALA A 478 -16.20 2.61 5.69
CA ALA A 478 -15.60 1.54 6.48
C ALA A 478 -14.33 2.07 7.13
N LEU A 479 -14.28 2.05 8.45
CA LEU A 479 -13.12 2.42 9.24
C LEU A 479 -12.63 1.19 9.99
N SER A 480 -11.32 1.02 10.14
CA SER A 480 -10.72 -0.11 10.85
C SER A 480 -9.31 0.20 11.31
N ILE A 481 -8.85 -0.56 12.29
CA ILE A 481 -7.45 -0.54 12.74
C ILE A 481 -6.81 -1.86 12.31
N GLN A 482 -5.72 -1.77 11.56
CA GLN A 482 -4.98 -2.90 11.02
C GLN A 482 -3.71 -3.13 11.82
N GLU A 483 -3.46 -4.41 12.19
CA GLU A 483 -2.19 -4.85 12.77
C GLU A 483 -1.09 -4.89 11.71
N LEU A 484 0.13 -4.50 12.07
CA LEU A 484 1.31 -4.63 11.21
C LEU A 484 2.07 -5.93 11.47
N THR A 485 2.63 -6.48 10.40
CA THR A 485 3.53 -7.63 10.46
C THR A 485 4.67 -7.44 9.47
N LYS A 486 5.89 -7.75 9.91
CA LYS A 486 7.08 -7.60 9.05
C LYS A 486 7.36 -8.81 8.17
N GLY A 487 6.63 -9.90 8.38
CA GLY A 487 6.98 -11.18 7.79
C GLY A 487 8.22 -11.80 8.48
N GLY A 488 8.58 -13.00 8.08
CA GLY A 488 9.73 -13.70 8.66
C GLY A 488 9.91 -15.10 8.10
N GLN A 489 11.00 -15.77 8.52
CA GLN A 489 11.30 -17.13 8.11
C GLN A 489 11.80 -17.95 9.29
N ILE A 490 11.27 -19.15 9.44
CA ILE A 490 11.76 -20.17 10.39
C ILE A 490 11.91 -21.49 9.63
N GLY A 491 13.14 -21.94 9.46
CA GLY A 491 13.43 -23.14 8.67
C GLY A 491 12.94 -23.01 7.23
N SER A 492 12.09 -23.95 6.79
CA SER A 492 11.50 -23.98 5.46
C SER A 492 10.16 -23.22 5.33
N VAL A 493 9.66 -22.65 6.43
CA VAL A 493 8.39 -21.91 6.47
C VAL A 493 8.67 -20.41 6.56
N SER A 494 8.08 -19.65 5.66
CA SER A 494 8.17 -18.19 5.58
C SER A 494 6.78 -17.57 5.68
N SER A 495 6.70 -16.35 6.21
CA SER A 495 5.46 -15.55 6.22
C SER A 495 5.72 -14.22 5.54
N THR A 496 4.78 -13.79 4.69
CA THR A 496 4.86 -12.49 4.02
C THR A 496 4.45 -11.35 4.94
N PRO A 497 4.93 -10.11 4.70
CA PRO A 497 4.49 -8.95 5.45
C PRO A 497 3.04 -8.55 5.12
N MET A 498 2.36 -7.92 6.09
CA MET A 498 1.11 -7.17 5.87
C MET A 498 1.36 -5.91 5.05
N PRO A 499 0.31 -5.36 4.40
CA PRO A 499 0.37 -3.99 3.89
C PRO A 499 0.74 -3.02 5.02
N ASP A 500 1.85 -2.32 4.87
CA ASP A 500 2.29 -1.30 5.82
C ASP A 500 1.49 0.01 5.70
N GLY A 501 1.88 1.04 6.47
CA GLY A 501 1.30 2.38 6.41
C GLY A 501 1.86 3.28 5.31
N SER A 502 2.88 2.82 4.56
CA SER A 502 3.54 3.60 3.52
C SER A 502 2.64 3.85 2.32
N LEU A 503 2.79 5.02 1.69
CA LEU A 503 2.02 5.37 0.50
C LEU A 503 2.54 4.68 -0.76
N ASN A 504 3.83 4.34 -0.82
CA ASN A 504 4.47 3.57 -1.90
C ASN A 504 4.66 2.09 -1.51
N PHE A 505 5.34 1.32 -2.35
CA PHE A 505 5.58 -0.11 -2.14
C PHE A 505 7.04 -0.46 -1.81
N ASN A 506 7.95 0.52 -1.66
CA ASN A 506 9.40 0.26 -1.60
C ASN A 506 9.79 -0.63 -0.44
N ASP A 507 9.35 -0.32 0.79
CA ASP A 507 9.67 -1.11 1.98
C ASP A 507 9.12 -2.54 1.88
N LEU A 508 7.92 -2.68 1.31
CA LEU A 508 7.29 -3.97 1.06
C LEU A 508 8.07 -4.80 0.03
N LEU A 509 8.53 -4.17 -1.05
CA LEU A 509 9.33 -4.81 -2.08
C LEU A 509 10.68 -5.26 -1.54
N ASP A 510 11.37 -4.41 -0.77
CA ASP A 510 12.66 -4.73 -0.15
C ASP A 510 12.53 -5.89 0.85
N ALA A 511 11.47 -5.89 1.66
CA ALA A 511 11.18 -7.01 2.56
C ALA A 511 10.88 -8.31 1.80
N THR A 512 10.15 -8.22 0.67
CA THR A 512 9.81 -9.37 -0.17
C THR A 512 11.05 -9.93 -0.88
N GLU A 513 11.88 -9.07 -1.46
CA GLU A 513 13.15 -9.46 -2.09
C GLU A 513 14.09 -10.13 -1.08
N LYS A 514 14.23 -9.55 0.11
CA LYS A 514 15.03 -10.15 1.19
C LYS A 514 14.50 -11.52 1.60
N LEU A 515 13.17 -11.68 1.68
CA LEU A 515 12.56 -12.96 2.00
C LEU A 515 12.84 -14.00 0.91
N PHE A 516 12.74 -13.62 -0.37
CA PHE A 516 13.09 -14.48 -1.50
C PHE A 516 14.55 -14.88 -1.48
N GLN A 517 15.49 -13.94 -1.27
CA GLN A 517 16.91 -14.21 -1.19
C GLN A 517 17.30 -15.14 -0.03
N ASN A 518 16.62 -15.01 1.13
CA ASN A 518 16.79 -15.95 2.24
C ASN A 518 16.32 -17.37 1.88
N MET A 519 15.24 -17.49 1.10
CA MET A 519 14.74 -18.78 0.62
C MET A 519 15.65 -19.39 -0.47
N TYR A 520 16.19 -18.57 -1.36
CA TYR A 520 16.96 -18.95 -2.53
C TYR A 520 18.21 -18.06 -2.68
N PRO A 521 19.26 -18.28 -1.85
CA PRO A 521 20.45 -17.39 -1.81
C PRO A 521 21.22 -17.29 -3.13
N ASN A 522 21.07 -18.28 -4.01
CA ASN A 522 21.78 -18.35 -5.30
C ASN A 522 20.92 -17.94 -6.49
N GLU A 523 19.68 -17.52 -6.24
CA GLU A 523 18.76 -17.11 -7.29
C GLU A 523 18.62 -15.58 -7.28
N GLU A 524 18.56 -14.98 -8.44
CA GLU A 524 18.28 -13.56 -8.60
C GLU A 524 16.77 -13.31 -8.50
N PHE A 525 16.39 -12.24 -7.80
CA PHE A 525 15.00 -11.80 -7.74
C PHE A 525 14.62 -11.15 -9.08
N PHE A 526 13.90 -11.90 -9.92
CA PHE A 526 13.60 -11.63 -11.33
C PHE A 526 14.84 -11.50 -12.23
N TRP A 527 15.22 -12.59 -12.85
CA TRP A 527 16.16 -12.59 -13.97
C TRP A 527 15.64 -11.69 -15.09
N GLU A 528 16.53 -10.91 -15.71
CA GLU A 528 16.19 -10.22 -16.94
C GLU A 528 15.80 -11.27 -17.98
N THR A 529 14.53 -11.35 -18.31
CA THR A 529 14.09 -12.10 -19.48
C THR A 529 14.48 -11.27 -20.68
N ILE A 530 15.65 -11.58 -21.27
CA ILE A 530 15.96 -11.20 -22.66
C ILE A 530 14.98 -12.03 -23.49
N GLU A 531 13.78 -11.50 -23.75
CA GLU A 531 12.94 -12.07 -24.80
C GLU A 531 13.62 -11.79 -26.13
N PRO A 532 13.70 -12.78 -27.07
CA PRO A 532 14.28 -12.53 -28.37
C PRO A 532 13.55 -11.39 -29.05
N GLU A 533 14.30 -10.48 -29.67
CA GLU A 533 13.89 -9.23 -30.34
C GLU A 533 12.92 -9.43 -31.53
N ASN A 534 11.78 -10.12 -31.36
CA ASN A 534 10.81 -10.36 -32.40
C ASN A 534 9.36 -9.97 -32.01
N SER A 535 9.18 -8.97 -31.18
CA SER A 535 7.93 -8.24 -31.11
C SER A 535 8.22 -6.74 -31.17
N GLU A 536 7.78 -6.10 -32.24
CA GLU A 536 7.73 -4.64 -32.42
C GLU A 536 6.72 -3.98 -31.46
N ASP A 537 6.47 -4.58 -30.30
CA ASP A 537 5.69 -4.01 -29.21
C ASP A 537 6.67 -3.49 -28.14
N ASP A 538 6.87 -2.19 -28.17
CA ASP A 538 7.50 -1.40 -27.13
C ASP A 538 6.89 -1.80 -25.78
N GLY A 539 7.63 -2.58 -24.97
CA GLY A 539 7.22 -3.04 -23.63
C GLY A 539 7.13 -1.89 -22.61
N GLY A 540 6.53 -0.78 -23.02
CA GLY A 540 6.26 0.40 -22.20
C GLY A 540 5.11 0.15 -21.23
N LEU A 541 5.12 0.89 -20.11
CA LEU A 541 4.00 0.96 -19.18
C LEU A 541 2.78 1.54 -19.91
N MET A 542 1.66 0.81 -19.96
CA MET A 542 0.43 1.32 -20.57
C MET A 542 -0.19 2.42 -19.69
N LEU A 543 -0.22 3.63 -20.21
CA LEU A 543 -0.90 4.77 -19.62
C LEU A 543 -2.04 5.19 -20.55
N GLU A 544 -3.28 5.08 -20.08
CA GLU A 544 -4.43 5.64 -20.78
C GLU A 544 -4.45 7.18 -20.70
N THR A 545 -4.78 7.82 -21.81
CA THR A 545 -4.94 9.27 -21.95
C THR A 545 -6.21 9.80 -21.29
#